data_5e18e9509a6024e020a977d9cc0985b2
#
_entry.id   5e18e9509a6024e020a977d9cc0985b2
#
_cell.length_a   1.000
_cell.length_b   1.000
_cell.length_c   1.000
_cell.angle_alpha   90.00
_cell.angle_beta   90.00
_cell.angle_gamma   90.00
#
_symmetry.space_group_name_H-M   'P 1'
#
loop_
_entity.id
_entity.type
_entity.pdbx_description
1 polymer ?
#
loop_
_entity_poly.entity_id
_entity_poly.type
_entity_poly.pdbx_seq_one_letter_code
_entity_poly.pdbx_strand_id
1 'polypeptide(L)'
;MMPTLGNSMAPVPPPAYHRTQAKLGRALHVDALTLVHTLHLLTLCCLAVRLAHHRCPPPLSAGPGGAPRTYREESLLLLALLRVLWRLSYQDMHDWLRDWPALALACGLPMKDGRPRIPCPSQQWKRGNRAGAPLPEALFVLTVLTALRCRLIGARDLIIDSVPILAWRRADPDAAFGHAPAQHPRPLLRGYRVHTLICRGSGLPLFFLLSPANVHDAPFAQLLLAWAVHLYRIRPRVIRLDAAYWGLRLIAWIHGVLGAVAVIPWNPKRQKNRSCLPPTWTKEELGKRSGIERFFGRVFLFFHLQRPPLSGWSTIARQVALTYAATIIVALAAQQAGRPDLIRSPKRVLAHLWEGL
;
A
#
# COMPACT_ATOMS: atom_id res chain seq x y z
N MET A 1 20.67 19.18 -17.22
CA MET A 1 20.40 20.28 -16.25
C MET A 1 18.97 20.17 -15.79
N MET A 2 18.70 19.83 -14.51
CA MET A 2 17.36 19.84 -13.94
C MET A 2 17.06 21.24 -13.44
N PRO A 3 15.86 21.81 -13.70
CA PRO A 3 15.50 23.11 -13.16
C PRO A 3 15.29 23.01 -11.63
N THR A 4 15.96 23.91 -10.91
CA THR A 4 15.81 24.16 -9.49
C THR A 4 14.36 24.60 -9.19
N LEU A 5 13.63 23.79 -8.43
CA LEU A 5 12.28 24.11 -7.93
C LEU A 5 12.40 25.15 -6.81
N GLY A 6 11.83 26.35 -7.07
CA GLY A 6 11.76 27.45 -6.11
C GLY A 6 10.94 27.10 -4.85
N ASN A 7 11.40 27.61 -3.73
CA ASN A 7 10.96 27.40 -2.36
C ASN A 7 9.46 27.69 -2.11
N SER A 8 8.63 26.66 -2.13
CA SER A 8 7.48 26.49 -1.23
C SER A 8 7.28 24.96 -1.08
N MET A 9 8.14 24.34 -0.30
CA MET A 9 8.15 22.89 -0.15
C MET A 9 7.04 22.43 0.79
N ALA A 10 6.08 21.69 0.21
CA ALA A 10 5.32 20.73 0.99
C ALA A 10 6.31 19.77 1.70
N PRO A 11 6.02 19.32 2.94
CA PRO A 11 6.91 18.40 3.65
C PRO A 11 7.10 17.14 2.81
N VAL A 12 8.32 16.95 2.34
CA VAL A 12 8.72 15.74 1.63
C VAL A 12 8.66 14.59 2.63
N PRO A 13 8.07 13.43 2.25
CA PRO A 13 8.10 12.24 3.11
C PRO A 13 9.54 11.93 3.54
N PRO A 14 9.73 11.36 4.74
CA PRO A 14 11.08 11.12 5.26
C PRO A 14 11.99 10.43 4.23
N PRO A 15 13.22 10.88 4.04
CA PRO A 15 14.14 10.32 3.05
C PRO A 15 14.35 8.81 3.15
N ALA A 16 14.17 8.24 4.35
CA ALA A 16 14.24 6.80 4.60
C ALA A 16 13.21 6.00 3.80
N TYR A 17 11.99 6.51 3.65
CA TYR A 17 10.90 5.87 2.88
C TYR A 17 11.31 5.63 1.43
N HIS A 18 11.79 6.66 0.76
CA HIS A 18 12.18 6.60 -0.66
C HIS A 18 13.45 5.77 -0.89
N ARG A 19 14.43 5.88 0.01
CA ARG A 19 15.69 5.12 -0.11
C ARG A 19 15.49 3.62 0.03
N THR A 20 14.60 3.19 0.92
CA THR A 20 14.31 1.78 1.13
C THR A 20 13.68 1.17 -0.12
N GLN A 21 12.69 1.82 -0.71
CA GLN A 21 12.04 1.34 -1.92
C GLN A 21 12.96 1.30 -3.14
N ALA A 22 13.79 2.32 -3.34
CA ALA A 22 14.75 2.37 -4.44
C ALA A 22 15.84 1.28 -4.35
N LYS A 23 16.40 1.04 -3.15
CA LYS A 23 17.41 -0.01 -2.93
C LYS A 23 16.85 -1.42 -3.13
N LEU A 24 15.61 -1.65 -2.69
CA LEU A 24 14.97 -2.96 -2.76
C LEU A 24 14.51 -3.34 -4.18
N GLY A 25 14.23 -2.36 -5.03
CA GLY A 25 13.60 -2.60 -6.33
C GLY A 25 14.32 -3.63 -7.20
N ARG A 26 15.66 -3.54 -7.32
CA ARG A 26 16.43 -4.47 -8.17
C ARG A 26 16.45 -5.89 -7.60
N ALA A 27 16.68 -6.01 -6.30
CA ALA A 27 16.78 -7.30 -5.63
C ALA A 27 15.45 -8.04 -5.62
N LEU A 28 14.35 -7.34 -5.35
CA LEU A 28 13.01 -7.90 -5.31
C LEU A 28 12.50 -8.34 -6.69
N HIS A 29 13.06 -7.81 -7.79
CA HIS A 29 12.72 -8.29 -9.14
C HIS A 29 13.04 -9.77 -9.35
N VAL A 30 14.12 -10.27 -8.79
CA VAL A 30 14.49 -11.69 -8.88
C VAL A 30 13.56 -12.53 -8.00
N ASP A 31 13.32 -12.09 -6.79
CA ASP A 31 12.50 -12.82 -5.81
C ASP A 31 11.02 -12.94 -6.22
N ALA A 32 10.51 -11.95 -6.98
CA ALA A 32 9.17 -12.00 -7.51
C ALA A 32 8.91 -13.22 -8.43
N LEU A 33 9.95 -13.76 -9.09
CA LEU A 33 9.82 -14.98 -9.90
C LEU A 33 9.46 -16.19 -9.05
N THR A 34 10.02 -16.31 -7.86
CA THR A 34 9.78 -17.43 -6.95
C THR A 34 8.32 -17.47 -6.49
N LEU A 35 7.68 -16.30 -6.33
CA LEU A 35 6.29 -16.22 -5.89
C LEU A 35 5.27 -16.57 -6.99
N VAL A 36 5.65 -16.51 -8.28
CA VAL A 36 4.73 -16.75 -9.40
C VAL A 36 4.14 -18.17 -9.38
N HIS A 37 4.87 -19.13 -8.84
CA HIS A 37 4.49 -20.55 -8.86
C HIS A 37 3.89 -21.07 -7.54
N THR A 38 3.60 -20.18 -6.58
CA THR A 38 3.09 -20.59 -5.26
C THR A 38 1.57 -20.65 -5.25
N LEU A 39 0.99 -21.83 -5.06
CA LEU A 39 -0.45 -22.10 -5.24
C LEU A 39 -1.33 -21.80 -4.02
N HIS A 40 -0.79 -21.86 -2.78
CA HIS A 40 -1.59 -21.70 -1.57
C HIS A 40 -1.40 -20.35 -0.92
N LEU A 41 -2.51 -19.73 -0.47
CA LEU A 41 -2.49 -18.40 0.13
C LEU A 41 -1.52 -18.28 1.31
N LEU A 42 -1.55 -19.23 2.25
CA LEU A 42 -0.66 -19.21 3.42
C LEU A 42 0.81 -19.36 2.99
N THR A 43 1.09 -20.29 2.08
CA THR A 43 2.43 -20.51 1.53
C THR A 43 2.93 -19.26 0.79
N LEU A 44 2.05 -18.62 0.02
CA LEU A 44 2.34 -17.35 -0.66
C LEU A 44 2.69 -16.24 0.35
N CYS A 45 1.92 -16.13 1.44
CA CYS A 45 2.21 -15.19 2.52
C CYS A 45 3.56 -15.47 3.18
N CYS A 46 3.82 -16.73 3.55
CA CYS A 46 5.06 -17.16 4.21
C CYS A 46 6.28 -16.86 3.32
N LEU A 47 6.21 -17.24 2.05
CA LEU A 47 7.32 -17.06 1.11
C LEU A 47 7.55 -15.58 0.81
N ALA A 48 6.49 -14.80 0.58
CA ALA A 48 6.60 -13.36 0.34
C ALA A 48 7.25 -12.64 1.53
N VAL A 49 6.87 -13.00 2.76
CA VAL A 49 7.46 -12.42 3.97
C VAL A 49 8.94 -12.81 4.13
N ARG A 50 9.29 -14.08 3.91
CA ARG A 50 10.69 -14.54 3.99
C ARG A 50 11.59 -13.81 2.98
N LEU A 51 11.15 -13.70 1.74
CA LEU A 51 11.89 -13.01 0.69
C LEU A 51 12.03 -11.51 0.99
N ALA A 52 10.98 -10.85 1.45
CA ALA A 52 11.02 -9.46 1.84
C ALA A 52 11.99 -9.22 3.02
N HIS A 53 11.96 -10.09 4.03
CA HIS A 53 12.87 -10.03 5.18
C HIS A 53 14.32 -10.28 4.78
N HIS A 54 14.58 -11.26 3.92
CA HIS A 54 15.92 -11.54 3.42
C HIS A 54 16.54 -10.33 2.71
N ARG A 55 15.73 -9.57 1.97
CA ARG A 55 16.18 -8.38 1.23
C ARG A 55 16.21 -7.10 2.05
N CYS A 56 15.38 -7.03 3.10
CA CYS A 56 15.29 -5.89 4.00
C CYS A 56 15.29 -6.37 5.46
N PRO A 57 16.41 -6.93 5.93
CA PRO A 57 16.50 -7.32 7.34
C PRO A 57 16.35 -6.06 8.21
N PRO A 58 15.55 -6.14 9.30
CA PRO A 58 15.47 -5.03 10.23
C PRO A 58 16.85 -4.75 10.82
N PRO A 59 17.14 -3.48 11.14
CA PRO A 59 18.42 -3.14 11.75
C PRO A 59 18.61 -3.96 13.02
N LEU A 60 19.75 -4.63 13.12
CA LEU A 60 20.16 -5.30 14.34
C LEU A 60 20.17 -4.23 15.44
N SER A 61 19.36 -4.39 16.47
CA SER A 61 19.42 -3.51 17.64
C SER A 61 20.75 -3.78 18.34
N ALA A 62 21.74 -2.97 18.02
CA ALA A 62 23.01 -2.95 18.73
C ALA A 62 22.82 -2.25 20.08
N GLY A 63 22.09 -2.88 20.99
CA GLY A 63 21.98 -2.46 22.38
C GLY A 63 22.69 -3.49 23.26
N PRO A 64 23.59 -3.09 24.17
CA PRO A 64 24.15 -4.02 25.13
C PRO A 64 23.05 -4.58 26.02
N GLY A 65 22.92 -5.90 26.07
CA GLY A 65 22.25 -6.58 27.17
C GLY A 65 20.72 -6.59 27.16
N GLY A 66 20.09 -7.11 26.11
CA GLY A 66 18.66 -7.48 26.14
C GLY A 66 18.47 -9.00 26.12
N ALA A 67 17.39 -9.50 26.74
CA ALA A 67 17.03 -10.92 26.61
C ALA A 67 16.94 -11.31 25.11
N PRO A 68 17.37 -12.54 24.74
CA PRO A 68 17.31 -13.03 23.37
C PRO A 68 15.92 -12.86 22.77
N ARG A 69 15.85 -12.48 21.49
CA ARG A 69 14.58 -12.32 20.80
C ARG A 69 13.89 -13.68 20.67
N THR A 70 12.77 -13.84 21.34
CA THR A 70 11.99 -15.08 21.31
C THR A 70 11.35 -15.35 19.95
N TYR A 71 10.94 -14.30 19.25
CA TYR A 71 10.21 -14.39 17.98
C TYR A 71 11.03 -13.77 16.84
N ARG A 72 11.05 -14.44 15.71
CA ARG A 72 11.65 -13.91 14.49
C ARG A 72 10.81 -12.76 13.92
N GLU A 73 11.46 -11.76 13.36
CA GLU A 73 10.76 -10.62 12.75
C GLU A 73 9.88 -11.06 11.55
N GLU A 74 10.30 -12.09 10.82
CA GLU A 74 9.50 -12.73 9.76
C GLU A 74 8.18 -13.24 10.30
N SER A 75 8.21 -14.01 11.40
CA SER A 75 7.00 -14.53 12.02
C SER A 75 6.07 -13.42 12.46
N LEU A 76 6.59 -12.36 13.06
CA LEU A 76 5.79 -11.22 13.51
C LEU A 76 5.19 -10.42 12.32
N LEU A 77 5.93 -10.29 11.21
CA LEU A 77 5.40 -9.67 9.99
C LEU A 77 4.30 -10.54 9.37
N LEU A 78 4.51 -11.86 9.34
CA LEU A 78 3.51 -12.80 8.85
C LEU A 78 2.22 -12.72 9.68
N LEU A 79 2.33 -12.71 11.01
CA LEU A 79 1.17 -12.52 11.88
C LEU A 79 0.47 -11.19 11.62
N ALA A 80 1.22 -10.11 11.40
CA ALA A 80 0.64 -8.81 11.07
C ALA A 80 -0.08 -8.82 9.71
N LEU A 81 0.46 -9.51 8.71
CA LEU A 81 -0.17 -9.69 7.39
C LEU A 81 -1.45 -10.53 7.51
N LEU A 82 -1.39 -11.67 8.20
CA LEU A 82 -2.55 -12.54 8.42
C LEU A 82 -3.65 -11.81 9.20
N ARG A 83 -3.28 -11.04 10.23
CA ARG A 83 -4.21 -10.20 10.97
C ARG A 83 -4.95 -9.21 10.07
N VAL A 84 -4.26 -8.59 9.11
CA VAL A 84 -4.88 -7.71 8.12
C VAL A 84 -5.79 -8.49 7.17
N LEU A 85 -5.34 -9.62 6.64
CA LEU A 85 -6.10 -10.47 5.72
C LEU A 85 -7.44 -10.93 6.33
N TRP A 86 -7.41 -11.46 7.54
CA TRP A 86 -8.61 -11.95 8.23
C TRP A 86 -9.30 -10.92 9.12
N ARG A 87 -8.79 -9.66 9.14
CA ARG A 87 -9.40 -8.55 9.89
C ARG A 87 -9.48 -8.80 11.39
N LEU A 88 -8.51 -9.54 11.92
CA LEU A 88 -8.45 -9.91 13.32
C LEU A 88 -7.92 -8.75 14.17
N SER A 89 -8.40 -8.63 15.40
CA SER A 89 -7.72 -7.87 16.43
C SER A 89 -6.43 -8.59 16.86
N TYR A 90 -5.60 -7.95 17.66
CA TYR A 90 -4.43 -8.64 18.23
C TYR A 90 -4.83 -9.74 19.20
N GLN A 91 -5.97 -9.59 19.88
CA GLN A 91 -6.51 -10.60 20.77
C GLN A 91 -7.04 -11.80 19.98
N ASP A 92 -7.88 -11.54 18.97
CA ASP A 92 -8.43 -12.60 18.12
C ASP A 92 -7.32 -13.41 17.45
N MET A 93 -6.24 -12.73 16.99
CA MET A 93 -5.08 -13.41 16.40
C MET A 93 -4.36 -14.30 17.42
N HIS A 94 -4.23 -13.82 18.67
CA HIS A 94 -3.64 -14.63 19.76
C HIS A 94 -4.47 -15.87 20.03
N ASP A 95 -5.79 -15.72 20.18
CA ASP A 95 -6.71 -16.80 20.49
C ASP A 95 -6.78 -17.80 19.32
N TRP A 96 -6.83 -17.30 18.09
CA TRP A 96 -6.81 -18.14 16.90
C TRP A 96 -5.56 -19.01 16.77
N LEU A 97 -4.37 -18.46 17.07
CA LEU A 97 -3.12 -19.23 17.08
C LEU A 97 -3.06 -20.26 18.22
N ARG A 98 -3.70 -19.98 19.36
CA ARG A 98 -3.83 -20.92 20.47
C ARG A 98 -4.71 -22.11 20.10
N ASP A 99 -5.82 -21.83 19.44
CA ASP A 99 -6.81 -22.83 19.04
C ASP A 99 -6.32 -23.66 17.83
N TRP A 100 -5.36 -23.10 17.05
CA TRP A 100 -4.79 -23.74 15.86
C TRP A 100 -3.25 -23.83 15.94
N PRO A 101 -2.69 -24.75 16.73
CA PRO A 101 -1.24 -24.90 16.90
C PRO A 101 -0.48 -25.15 15.60
N ALA A 102 -1.10 -25.86 14.64
CA ALA A 102 -0.50 -26.11 13.32
C ALA A 102 -0.26 -24.79 12.54
N LEU A 103 -1.19 -23.84 12.61
CA LEU A 103 -1.02 -22.52 12.01
C LEU A 103 0.11 -21.74 12.70
N ALA A 104 0.19 -21.81 14.02
CA ALA A 104 1.25 -21.17 14.78
C ALA A 104 2.64 -21.68 14.36
N LEU A 105 2.78 -22.99 14.15
CA LEU A 105 4.00 -23.61 13.64
C LEU A 105 4.29 -23.21 12.20
N ALA A 106 3.28 -23.20 11.33
CA ALA A 106 3.42 -22.73 9.94
C ALA A 106 3.88 -21.27 9.87
N CYS A 107 3.48 -20.44 10.83
CA CYS A 107 3.97 -19.07 11.00
C CYS A 107 5.41 -18.98 11.56
N GLY A 108 6.06 -20.10 11.86
CA GLY A 108 7.44 -20.15 12.36
C GLY A 108 7.57 -19.68 13.81
N LEU A 109 6.52 -19.87 14.63
CA LEU A 109 6.59 -19.59 16.05
C LEU A 109 7.41 -20.69 16.78
N PRO A 110 8.25 -20.31 17.76
CA PRO A 110 9.10 -21.28 18.48
C PRO A 110 8.28 -22.20 19.35
N MET A 111 8.77 -23.42 19.53
CA MET A 111 8.21 -24.39 20.47
C MET A 111 8.76 -24.16 21.87
N LYS A 112 7.91 -24.36 22.87
CA LYS A 112 8.26 -24.44 24.27
C LYS A 112 7.37 -25.48 24.97
N ASP A 113 7.97 -26.41 25.67
CA ASP A 113 7.26 -27.47 26.44
C ASP A 113 6.21 -28.22 25.57
N GLY A 114 6.59 -28.58 24.33
CA GLY A 114 5.72 -29.31 23.40
C GLY A 114 4.59 -28.51 22.76
N ARG A 115 4.52 -27.18 23.00
CA ARG A 115 3.49 -26.29 22.45
C ARG A 115 4.11 -25.07 21.77
N PRO A 116 3.45 -24.50 20.73
CA PRO A 116 3.90 -23.25 20.14
C PRO A 116 3.85 -22.11 21.17
N ARG A 117 4.95 -21.37 21.30
CA ARG A 117 4.97 -20.14 22.10
C ARG A 117 4.33 -19.01 21.31
N ILE A 118 3.13 -18.59 21.71
CA ILE A 118 2.36 -17.59 21.01
C ILE A 118 2.64 -16.20 21.63
N PRO A 119 2.97 -15.17 20.83
CA PRO A 119 3.16 -13.82 21.35
C PRO A 119 1.83 -13.26 21.86
N CYS A 120 1.82 -12.69 23.06
CA CYS A 120 0.63 -12.02 23.57
C CYS A 120 0.29 -10.77 22.74
N PRO A 121 -0.95 -10.25 22.80
CA PRO A 121 -1.38 -9.11 22.00
C PRO A 121 -0.49 -7.89 22.10
N SER A 122 -0.02 -7.58 23.33
CA SER A 122 0.89 -6.44 23.56
C SER A 122 2.28 -6.65 22.95
N GLN A 123 2.78 -7.88 22.90
CA GLN A 123 4.05 -8.21 22.23
C GLN A 123 3.91 -8.09 20.70
N GLN A 124 2.82 -8.61 20.14
CA GLN A 124 2.52 -8.46 18.71
C GLN A 124 2.48 -6.97 18.32
N TRP A 125 1.77 -6.16 19.10
CA TRP A 125 1.67 -4.73 18.86
C TRP A 125 3.00 -4.00 19.02
N LYS A 126 3.69 -4.16 20.17
CA LYS A 126 4.94 -3.45 20.47
C LYS A 126 6.03 -3.79 19.47
N ARG A 127 6.24 -5.08 19.20
CA ARG A 127 7.31 -5.51 18.29
C ARG A 127 6.98 -5.23 16.83
N GLY A 128 5.75 -5.44 16.44
CA GLY A 128 5.28 -5.08 15.13
C GLY A 128 5.50 -3.60 14.79
N ASN A 129 5.33 -2.71 15.77
CA ASN A 129 5.53 -1.27 15.57
C ASN A 129 7.01 -0.85 15.64
N ARG A 130 7.87 -1.57 16.37
CA ARG A 130 9.31 -1.29 16.45
C ARG A 130 10.05 -1.60 15.14
N ALA A 131 9.59 -2.56 14.37
CA ALA A 131 10.21 -2.92 13.08
C ALA A 131 10.11 -1.78 12.02
N GLY A 132 9.27 -0.77 12.26
CA GLY A 132 9.07 0.34 11.34
C GLY A 132 8.34 -0.05 10.05
N ALA A 133 8.32 0.86 9.10
CA ALA A 133 7.67 0.67 7.80
C ALA A 133 8.52 -0.08 6.73
N PRO A 134 9.88 -0.10 6.77
CA PRO A 134 10.68 -0.60 5.66
C PRO A 134 10.37 -2.04 5.23
N LEU A 135 10.20 -2.96 6.19
CA LEU A 135 9.95 -4.35 5.87
C LEU A 135 8.54 -4.62 5.28
N PRO A 136 7.45 -4.05 5.82
CA PRO A 136 6.13 -4.07 5.17
C PRO A 136 6.12 -3.42 3.78
N GLU A 137 6.89 -2.36 3.58
CA GLU A 137 7.04 -1.72 2.27
C GLU A 137 7.78 -2.61 1.27
N ALA A 138 8.83 -3.30 1.71
CA ALA A 138 9.53 -4.30 0.90
C ALA A 138 8.59 -5.44 0.48
N LEU A 139 7.75 -5.91 1.40
CA LEU A 139 6.71 -6.90 1.11
C LEU A 139 5.71 -6.37 0.06
N PHE A 140 5.24 -5.14 0.21
CA PHE A 140 4.35 -4.53 -0.77
C PHE A 140 5.00 -4.43 -2.16
N VAL A 141 6.23 -3.92 -2.24
CA VAL A 141 6.96 -3.82 -3.51
C VAL A 141 7.16 -5.19 -4.17
N LEU A 142 7.52 -6.20 -3.39
CA LEU A 142 7.66 -7.57 -3.87
C LEU A 142 6.34 -8.11 -4.46
N THR A 143 5.22 -7.90 -3.78
CA THR A 143 3.90 -8.34 -4.28
C THR A 143 3.49 -7.62 -5.55
N VAL A 144 3.79 -6.32 -5.69
CA VAL A 144 3.56 -5.57 -6.95
C VAL A 144 4.41 -6.13 -8.07
N LEU A 145 5.69 -6.39 -7.85
CA LEU A 145 6.58 -6.98 -8.85
C LEU A 145 6.09 -8.36 -9.30
N THR A 146 5.63 -9.17 -8.37
CA THR A 146 5.03 -10.48 -8.67
C THR A 146 3.78 -10.31 -9.54
N ALA A 147 2.87 -9.40 -9.18
CA ALA A 147 1.66 -9.13 -9.93
C ALA A 147 1.93 -8.58 -11.35
N LEU A 148 2.97 -7.79 -11.53
CA LEU A 148 3.43 -7.32 -12.84
C LEU A 148 3.95 -8.50 -13.69
N ARG A 149 4.72 -9.41 -13.12
CA ARG A 149 5.25 -10.59 -13.79
C ARG A 149 4.16 -11.58 -14.18
N CYS A 150 3.19 -11.79 -13.31
CA CYS A 150 1.99 -12.60 -13.59
C CYS A 150 1.02 -11.92 -14.58
N ARG A 151 1.32 -10.73 -15.08
CA ARG A 151 0.44 -9.92 -15.93
C ARG A 151 -0.91 -9.60 -15.29
N LEU A 152 -1.00 -9.71 -13.97
CA LEU A 152 -2.17 -9.31 -13.19
C LEU A 152 -2.31 -7.78 -13.14
N ILE A 153 -1.17 -7.07 -13.15
CA ILE A 153 -1.10 -5.61 -13.28
C ILE A 153 -0.54 -5.27 -14.66
N GLY A 154 -1.34 -4.57 -15.46
CA GLY A 154 -0.99 -4.22 -16.84
C GLY A 154 -0.25 -2.88 -17.01
N ALA A 155 -0.07 -2.10 -15.99
CA ALA A 155 0.68 -0.83 -15.86
C ALA A 155 0.64 0.19 -17.04
N ARG A 156 -0.24 0.02 -18.03
CA ARG A 156 -0.38 0.91 -19.19
C ARG A 156 -1.42 2.02 -18.98
N ASP A 157 -2.50 1.74 -18.27
CA ASP A 157 -3.57 2.66 -17.93
C ASP A 157 -3.65 2.78 -16.41
N LEU A 158 -3.27 3.93 -15.89
CA LEU A 158 -3.08 4.17 -14.48
C LEU A 158 -4.05 5.23 -13.96
N ILE A 159 -4.44 5.12 -12.70
CA ILE A 159 -5.28 6.10 -12.02
C ILE A 159 -4.57 6.55 -10.76
N ILE A 160 -4.56 7.85 -10.51
CA ILE A 160 -4.07 8.46 -9.28
C ILE A 160 -5.21 9.17 -8.57
N ASP A 161 -5.30 8.95 -7.29
CA ASP A 161 -6.19 9.71 -6.41
C ASP A 161 -5.67 9.65 -4.97
N SER A 162 -6.25 10.44 -4.09
CA SER A 162 -5.93 10.46 -2.69
C SER A 162 -7.17 10.35 -1.81
N VAL A 163 -6.98 9.79 -0.63
CA VAL A 163 -8.09 9.60 0.30
C VAL A 163 -7.59 9.83 1.73
N PRO A 164 -8.42 10.44 2.62
CA PRO A 164 -8.04 10.65 4.01
C PRO A 164 -8.08 9.35 4.81
N ILE A 165 -7.05 9.16 5.65
CA ILE A 165 -7.02 8.17 6.74
C ILE A 165 -7.19 8.95 8.03
N LEU A 166 -8.24 8.66 8.77
CA LEU A 166 -8.57 9.40 9.99
C LEU A 166 -7.64 9.03 11.14
N ALA A 167 -7.16 10.02 11.87
CA ALA A 167 -6.39 9.78 13.08
C ALA A 167 -7.27 9.09 14.14
N TRP A 168 -6.71 8.05 14.76
CA TRP A 168 -7.38 7.35 15.85
C TRP A 168 -7.40 8.20 17.14
N ARG A 169 -6.26 8.80 17.46
CA ARG A 169 -6.09 9.61 18.66
C ARG A 169 -6.09 11.11 18.32
N ARG A 170 -6.71 11.92 19.20
CA ARG A 170 -6.67 13.39 19.06
C ARG A 170 -5.25 13.97 19.22
N ALA A 171 -4.40 13.33 20.03
CA ALA A 171 -3.04 13.76 20.31
C ALA A 171 -1.98 13.12 19.37
N ASP A 172 -2.38 12.65 18.19
CA ASP A 172 -1.42 12.12 17.20
C ASP A 172 -0.57 13.27 16.64
N PRO A 173 0.76 13.32 16.92
CA PRO A 173 1.61 14.46 16.56
C PRO A 173 1.81 14.60 15.05
N ASP A 174 1.72 13.48 14.29
CA ASP A 174 1.98 13.45 12.86
C ASP A 174 0.71 13.73 12.03
N ALA A 175 -0.46 13.74 12.66
CA ALA A 175 -1.74 13.97 12.01
C ALA A 175 -2.08 15.47 11.93
N ALA A 176 -2.57 15.92 10.78
CA ALA A 176 -2.98 17.29 10.56
C ALA A 176 -4.47 17.40 10.21
N PHE A 177 -5.03 18.61 10.32
CA PHE A 177 -6.37 18.93 9.87
C PHE A 177 -6.36 19.22 8.36
N GLY A 178 -7.15 18.47 7.60
CA GLY A 178 -7.34 18.67 6.18
C GLY A 178 -8.81 18.77 5.81
N HIS A 179 -9.09 19.25 4.61
CA HIS A 179 -10.46 19.32 4.10
C HIS A 179 -11.06 17.92 3.93
N ALA A 180 -12.25 17.77 4.44
CA ALA A 180 -13.06 16.56 4.23
C ALA A 180 -13.61 16.50 2.79
N PRO A 181 -13.95 15.29 2.29
CA PRO A 181 -14.76 15.18 1.08
C PRO A 181 -16.04 15.98 1.17
N ALA A 182 -16.53 16.51 0.04
CA ALA A 182 -17.69 17.43 0.02
C ALA A 182 -18.96 16.85 0.66
N GLN A 183 -19.12 15.53 0.65
CA GLN A 183 -20.30 14.84 1.25
C GLN A 183 -20.12 14.53 2.75
N HIS A 184 -18.97 14.86 3.33
CA HIS A 184 -18.73 14.57 4.74
C HIS A 184 -19.39 15.64 5.63
N PRO A 185 -20.07 15.26 6.74
CA PRO A 185 -20.80 16.20 7.60
C PRO A 185 -19.91 17.23 8.30
N ARG A 186 -18.62 16.95 8.44
CA ARG A 186 -17.64 17.89 9.02
C ARG A 186 -16.75 18.44 7.91
N PRO A 187 -16.48 19.77 7.89
CA PRO A 187 -15.66 20.38 6.84
C PRO A 187 -14.16 20.02 6.96
N LEU A 188 -13.71 19.69 8.17
CA LEU A 188 -12.32 19.34 8.45
C LEU A 188 -12.22 17.96 9.11
N LEU A 189 -11.22 17.19 8.70
CA LEU A 189 -10.87 15.91 9.28
C LEU A 189 -9.41 15.93 9.71
N ARG A 190 -9.12 15.37 10.89
CA ARG A 190 -7.75 15.20 11.36
C ARG A 190 -7.23 13.82 10.98
N GLY A 191 -6.06 13.78 10.38
CA GLY A 191 -5.44 12.52 9.98
C GLY A 191 -4.32 12.68 8.98
N TYR A 192 -4.24 11.70 8.13
CA TYR A 192 -3.27 11.55 7.05
C TYR A 192 -4.01 11.50 5.71
N ARG A 193 -3.26 11.63 4.65
CA ARG A 193 -3.78 11.40 3.29
C ARG A 193 -2.89 10.36 2.61
N VAL A 194 -3.50 9.34 2.05
CA VAL A 194 -2.80 8.36 1.23
C VAL A 194 -3.04 8.65 -0.24
N HIS A 195 -1.97 9.00 -0.95
CA HIS A 195 -1.95 9.19 -2.39
C HIS A 195 -1.64 7.86 -3.03
N THR A 196 -2.49 7.39 -3.91
CA THR A 196 -2.42 6.02 -4.43
C THR A 196 -2.40 5.99 -5.95
N LEU A 197 -1.51 5.20 -6.51
CA LEU A 197 -1.44 4.84 -7.92
C LEU A 197 -1.97 3.41 -8.09
N ILE A 198 -3.00 3.23 -8.92
CA ILE A 198 -3.54 1.91 -9.23
C ILE A 198 -3.49 1.61 -10.73
N CYS A 199 -3.48 0.33 -11.07
CA CYS A 199 -3.76 -0.15 -12.43
C CYS A 199 -5.28 -0.10 -12.68
N ARG A 200 -5.72 0.60 -13.73
CA ARG A 200 -7.15 0.66 -14.09
C ARG A 200 -7.74 -0.70 -14.39
N GLY A 201 -7.03 -1.52 -15.14
CA GLY A 201 -7.50 -2.83 -15.59
C GLY A 201 -7.79 -3.78 -14.44
N SER A 202 -6.81 -4.00 -13.55
CA SER A 202 -6.96 -4.89 -12.39
C SER A 202 -7.61 -4.22 -11.18
N GLY A 203 -7.52 -2.89 -11.03
CA GLY A 203 -7.92 -2.17 -9.83
C GLY A 203 -7.03 -2.47 -8.63
N LEU A 204 -5.77 -2.87 -8.87
CA LEU A 204 -4.77 -3.18 -7.85
C LEU A 204 -3.78 -2.03 -7.68
N PRO A 205 -3.26 -1.81 -6.46
CA PRO A 205 -2.32 -0.74 -6.18
C PRO A 205 -0.93 -1.07 -6.75
N LEU A 206 -0.26 -0.03 -7.29
CA LEU A 206 1.14 -0.09 -7.70
C LEU A 206 2.05 0.65 -6.74
N PHE A 207 1.63 1.81 -6.27
CA PHE A 207 2.46 2.65 -5.42
C PHE A 207 1.59 3.51 -4.51
N PHE A 208 2.14 3.94 -3.38
CA PHE A 208 1.49 4.91 -2.52
C PHE A 208 2.48 5.84 -1.84
N LEU A 209 2.01 7.01 -1.48
CA LEU A 209 2.70 7.97 -0.63
C LEU A 209 1.74 8.45 0.46
N LEU A 210 2.28 8.74 1.64
CA LEU A 210 1.53 9.38 2.71
C LEU A 210 1.87 10.86 2.79
N SER A 211 0.90 11.66 3.21
CA SER A 211 1.10 13.04 3.64
C SER A 211 0.25 13.34 4.88
N PRO A 212 0.57 14.36 5.67
CA PRO A 212 -0.39 14.96 6.58
C PRO A 212 -1.62 15.43 5.80
N ALA A 213 -2.81 15.42 6.43
CA ALA A 213 -4.07 15.69 5.72
C ALA A 213 -4.20 17.11 5.16
N ASN A 214 -3.38 18.09 5.64
CA ASN A 214 -3.37 19.49 5.18
C ASN A 214 -2.53 19.74 3.92
N VAL A 215 -1.85 18.71 3.39
CA VAL A 215 -0.98 18.89 2.23
C VAL A 215 -1.77 18.71 0.94
N HIS A 216 -1.47 19.55 -0.07
CA HIS A 216 -2.10 19.47 -1.39
C HIS A 216 -1.69 18.22 -2.18
N ASP A 217 -2.63 17.65 -2.93
CA ASP A 217 -2.45 16.41 -3.67
C ASP A 217 -1.54 16.55 -4.90
N ALA A 218 -1.58 17.69 -5.57
CA ALA A 218 -0.95 17.87 -6.88
C ALA A 218 0.56 17.52 -6.95
N PRO A 219 1.42 17.90 -5.96
CA PRO A 219 2.83 17.53 -5.99
C PRO A 219 3.08 16.03 -5.90
N PHE A 220 2.17 15.27 -5.26
CA PHE A 220 2.33 13.84 -5.07
C PHE A 220 2.12 13.02 -6.34
N ALA A 221 1.35 13.52 -7.30
CA ALA A 221 1.12 12.81 -8.55
C ALA A 221 2.43 12.57 -9.33
N GLN A 222 3.25 13.61 -9.47
CA GLN A 222 4.54 13.50 -10.14
C GLN A 222 5.50 12.56 -9.38
N LEU A 223 5.53 12.66 -8.06
CA LEU A 223 6.37 11.79 -7.23
C LEU A 223 5.95 10.31 -7.32
N LEU A 224 4.63 10.03 -7.22
CA LEU A 224 4.09 8.68 -7.39
C LEU A 224 4.50 8.05 -8.72
N LEU A 225 4.33 8.80 -9.80
CA LEU A 225 4.65 8.34 -11.14
C LEU A 225 6.15 8.14 -11.32
N ALA A 226 6.97 9.10 -10.90
CA ALA A 226 8.42 9.02 -11.03
C ALA A 226 8.97 7.79 -10.29
N TRP A 227 8.52 7.57 -9.06
CA TRP A 227 8.96 6.41 -8.26
C TRP A 227 8.44 5.08 -8.82
N ALA A 228 7.16 5.01 -9.23
CA ALA A 228 6.61 3.77 -9.80
C ALA A 228 7.30 3.40 -11.12
N VAL A 229 7.54 4.38 -12.00
CA VAL A 229 8.25 4.17 -13.27
C VAL A 229 9.70 3.71 -13.01
N HIS A 230 10.40 4.38 -12.10
CA HIS A 230 11.78 4.02 -11.77
C HIS A 230 11.88 2.64 -11.12
N LEU A 231 11.06 2.37 -10.11
CA LEU A 231 11.11 1.15 -9.30
C LEU A 231 10.67 -0.08 -10.09
N TYR A 232 9.57 0.04 -10.83
CA TYR A 232 8.96 -1.10 -11.54
C TYR A 232 9.30 -1.17 -13.03
N ARG A 233 10.01 -0.17 -13.56
CA ARG A 233 10.37 -0.04 -14.98
C ARG A 233 9.16 -0.14 -15.90
N ILE A 234 8.05 0.41 -15.47
CA ILE A 234 6.79 0.45 -16.22
C ILE A 234 6.79 1.60 -17.24
N ARG A 235 5.98 1.43 -18.30
CA ARG A 235 5.78 2.46 -19.33
C ARG A 235 4.27 2.74 -19.44
N PRO A 236 3.74 3.69 -18.66
CA PRO A 236 2.34 4.06 -18.74
C PRO A 236 2.03 4.72 -20.11
N ARG A 237 0.82 4.51 -20.62
CA ARG A 237 0.31 5.17 -21.83
C ARG A 237 -0.76 6.20 -21.51
N VAL A 238 -1.56 5.93 -20.50
CA VAL A 238 -2.64 6.80 -20.04
C VAL A 238 -2.58 6.94 -18.54
N ILE A 239 -2.67 8.16 -18.04
CA ILE A 239 -2.66 8.49 -16.63
C ILE A 239 -3.89 9.35 -16.34
N ARG A 240 -4.75 8.85 -15.43
CA ARG A 240 -6.03 9.48 -15.07
C ARG A 240 -5.94 10.07 -13.68
N LEU A 241 -6.32 11.33 -13.56
CA LEU A 241 -6.34 12.06 -12.30
C LEU A 241 -7.65 12.85 -12.17
N ASP A 242 -7.94 13.33 -10.97
CA ASP A 242 -9.09 14.21 -10.78
C ASP A 242 -8.77 15.67 -11.09
N ALA A 243 -9.79 16.55 -11.06
CA ALA A 243 -9.64 17.97 -11.34
C ALA A 243 -8.72 18.71 -10.33
N ALA A 244 -8.49 18.17 -9.13
CA ALA A 244 -7.60 18.76 -8.14
C ALA A 244 -6.13 18.72 -8.58
N TYR A 245 -5.78 17.78 -9.46
CA TYR A 245 -4.44 17.64 -10.03
C TYR A 245 -4.24 18.48 -11.30
N TRP A 246 -5.26 19.22 -11.78
CA TRP A 246 -5.14 20.01 -12.98
C TRP A 246 -3.98 21.03 -12.87
N GLY A 247 -3.05 20.95 -13.82
CA GLY A 247 -1.92 21.86 -13.92
C GLY A 247 -1.09 21.60 -15.17
N LEU A 248 -0.82 22.67 -15.94
CA LEU A 248 -0.08 22.58 -17.22
C LEU A 248 1.30 21.96 -17.05
N ARG A 249 2.00 22.25 -15.93
CA ARG A 249 3.32 21.68 -15.64
C ARG A 249 3.26 20.15 -15.47
N LEU A 250 2.27 19.64 -14.77
CA LEU A 250 2.10 18.19 -14.60
C LEU A 250 1.74 17.52 -15.93
N ILE A 251 0.83 18.11 -16.70
CA ILE A 251 0.42 17.61 -18.03
C ILE A 251 1.63 17.58 -18.97
N ALA A 252 2.38 18.67 -19.05
CA ALA A 252 3.59 18.76 -19.90
C ALA A 252 4.66 17.73 -19.47
N TRP A 253 4.85 17.53 -18.17
CA TRP A 253 5.78 16.53 -17.64
C TRP A 253 5.35 15.10 -17.98
N ILE A 254 4.06 14.76 -17.81
CA ILE A 254 3.51 13.44 -18.18
C ILE A 254 3.74 13.18 -19.67
N HIS A 255 3.46 14.18 -20.50
CA HIS A 255 3.60 14.06 -21.95
C HIS A 255 5.07 13.98 -22.38
N GLY A 256 5.90 14.92 -21.92
CA GLY A 256 7.28 15.05 -22.38
C GLY A 256 8.24 14.03 -21.77
N VAL A 257 8.03 13.66 -20.49
CA VAL A 257 8.96 12.75 -19.80
C VAL A 257 8.50 11.30 -19.86
N LEU A 258 7.19 11.06 -19.70
CA LEU A 258 6.66 9.69 -19.68
C LEU A 258 6.15 9.21 -21.04
N GLY A 259 5.97 10.10 -22.01
CA GLY A 259 5.34 9.79 -23.30
C GLY A 259 3.89 9.31 -23.15
N ALA A 260 3.22 9.74 -22.09
CA ALA A 260 1.88 9.27 -21.73
C ALA A 260 0.82 10.37 -21.90
N VAL A 261 -0.43 9.98 -22.09
CA VAL A 261 -1.57 10.90 -22.15
C VAL A 261 -2.11 11.15 -20.74
N ALA A 262 -2.18 12.42 -20.34
CA ALA A 262 -2.80 12.84 -19.08
C ALA A 262 -4.30 13.10 -19.29
N VAL A 263 -5.17 12.32 -18.66
CA VAL A 263 -6.63 12.50 -18.66
C VAL A 263 -7.03 13.14 -17.34
N ILE A 264 -7.15 14.47 -17.33
CA ILE A 264 -7.46 15.27 -16.15
C ILE A 264 -8.63 16.19 -16.47
N PRO A 265 -9.74 16.16 -15.70
CA PRO A 265 -10.83 17.10 -15.87
C PRO A 265 -10.37 18.54 -15.64
N TRP A 266 -10.99 19.44 -16.39
CA TRP A 266 -10.78 20.88 -16.20
C TRP A 266 -11.16 21.33 -14.78
N ASN A 267 -10.31 22.19 -14.17
CA ASN A 267 -10.61 22.81 -12.89
C ASN A 267 -10.83 24.33 -13.04
N PRO A 268 -12.07 24.79 -13.14
CA PRO A 268 -12.39 26.20 -13.36
C PRO A 268 -11.94 27.12 -12.21
N LYS A 269 -11.79 26.59 -10.99
CA LYS A 269 -11.36 27.35 -9.81
C LYS A 269 -9.88 27.73 -9.85
N ARG A 270 -9.06 27.03 -10.62
CA ARG A 270 -7.59 27.25 -10.67
C ARG A 270 -7.16 28.12 -11.84
N GLN A 271 -8.02 28.37 -12.81
CA GLN A 271 -7.67 29.13 -14.00
C GLN A 271 -8.44 30.44 -14.06
N LYS A 272 -7.75 31.53 -13.75
CA LYS A 272 -8.26 32.90 -13.92
C LYS A 272 -8.26 33.33 -15.41
N ASN A 273 -7.38 32.78 -16.26
CA ASN A 273 -7.30 33.06 -17.69
C ASN A 273 -7.89 31.90 -18.50
N ARG A 274 -8.96 32.18 -19.22
CA ARG A 274 -9.66 31.25 -20.14
C ARG A 274 -8.94 30.97 -21.46
N SER A 275 -7.68 31.37 -21.60
CA SER A 275 -6.92 31.27 -22.88
C SER A 275 -6.50 29.83 -23.24
N CYS A 276 -6.54 28.89 -22.27
CA CYS A 276 -6.28 27.48 -22.57
C CYS A 276 -7.61 26.73 -22.61
N LEU A 277 -7.96 26.21 -23.78
CA LEU A 277 -9.13 25.34 -23.94
C LEU A 277 -8.91 24.05 -23.08
N PRO A 278 -9.96 23.60 -22.35
CA PRO A 278 -9.88 22.33 -21.65
C PRO A 278 -9.73 21.18 -22.64
N PRO A 279 -9.05 20.08 -22.26
CA PRO A 279 -9.04 18.89 -23.09
C PRO A 279 -10.47 18.41 -23.31
N THR A 280 -10.80 18.06 -24.54
CA THR A 280 -12.12 17.55 -24.94
C THR A 280 -12.26 16.08 -24.59
N TRP A 281 -12.15 15.74 -23.29
CA TRP A 281 -12.38 14.38 -22.83
C TRP A 281 -13.86 14.06 -22.85
N THR A 282 -14.22 12.93 -23.43
CA THR A 282 -15.59 12.43 -23.37
C THR A 282 -15.98 12.09 -21.93
N LYS A 283 -17.28 12.14 -21.62
CA LYS A 283 -17.81 11.71 -20.31
C LYS A 283 -17.40 10.27 -19.98
N GLU A 284 -17.31 9.42 -20.99
CA GLU A 284 -16.86 8.04 -20.86
C GLU A 284 -15.39 7.95 -20.40
N GLU A 285 -14.48 8.69 -21.04
CA GLU A 285 -13.06 8.69 -20.68
C GLU A 285 -12.85 9.18 -19.24
N LEU A 286 -13.55 10.24 -18.85
CA LEU A 286 -13.51 10.75 -17.47
C LEU A 286 -14.09 9.74 -16.46
N GLY A 287 -15.17 9.04 -16.83
CA GLY A 287 -15.81 8.03 -15.99
C GLY A 287 -14.92 6.81 -15.70
N LYS A 288 -13.94 6.51 -16.55
CA LYS A 288 -12.97 5.40 -16.35
C LYS A 288 -12.12 5.56 -15.09
N ARG A 289 -12.07 6.75 -14.47
CA ARG A 289 -11.40 7.02 -13.20
C ARG A 289 -12.08 6.35 -12.00
N SER A 290 -13.38 6.08 -12.05
CA SER A 290 -14.16 5.49 -10.94
C SER A 290 -13.60 4.16 -10.38
N GLY A 291 -12.66 3.52 -11.10
CA GLY A 291 -11.96 2.33 -10.63
C GLY A 291 -11.22 2.51 -9.30
N ILE A 292 -10.68 3.71 -9.03
CA ILE A 292 -9.96 3.99 -7.79
C ILE A 292 -10.90 4.15 -6.60
N GLU A 293 -12.10 4.69 -6.81
CA GLU A 293 -13.13 4.80 -5.76
C GLU A 293 -13.55 3.40 -5.28
N ARG A 294 -13.72 2.46 -6.22
CA ARG A 294 -13.98 1.05 -5.89
C ARG A 294 -12.81 0.39 -5.15
N PHE A 295 -11.58 0.77 -5.46
CA PHE A 295 -10.41 0.30 -4.72
C PHE A 295 -10.43 0.84 -3.28
N PHE A 296 -10.62 2.15 -3.08
CA PHE A 296 -10.74 2.73 -1.75
C PHE A 296 -11.89 2.15 -0.95
N GLY A 297 -13.05 1.94 -1.58
CA GLY A 297 -14.16 1.25 -0.95
C GLY A 297 -13.77 -0.12 -0.40
N ARG A 298 -13.02 -0.93 -1.17
CA ARG A 298 -12.54 -2.23 -0.69
C ARG A 298 -11.58 -2.12 0.49
N VAL A 299 -10.58 -1.26 0.42
CA VAL A 299 -9.58 -1.15 1.50
C VAL A 299 -10.18 -0.52 2.76
N PHE A 300 -11.19 0.31 2.64
CA PHE A 300 -11.88 0.92 3.77
C PHE A 300 -12.89 -0.01 4.41
N LEU A 301 -13.78 -0.59 3.59
CA LEU A 301 -14.89 -1.42 4.10
C LEU A 301 -14.43 -2.82 4.50
N PHE A 302 -13.52 -3.42 3.72
CA PHE A 302 -13.05 -4.76 4.01
C PHE A 302 -11.85 -4.76 4.95
N PHE A 303 -10.80 -3.97 4.67
CA PHE A 303 -9.58 -3.97 5.49
C PHE A 303 -9.56 -2.92 6.61
N HIS A 304 -10.64 -2.15 6.80
CA HIS A 304 -10.78 -1.12 7.85
C HIS A 304 -9.68 -0.05 7.86
N LEU A 305 -9.15 0.29 6.67
CA LEU A 305 -8.04 1.26 6.57
C LEU A 305 -8.48 2.71 6.82
N GLN A 306 -9.78 3.02 6.81
CA GLN A 306 -10.27 4.39 6.94
C GLN A 306 -9.90 5.03 8.30
N ARG A 307 -9.99 4.26 9.38
CA ARG A 307 -9.65 4.70 10.74
C ARG A 307 -9.00 3.56 11.53
N PRO A 308 -7.78 3.18 11.19
CA PRO A 308 -7.09 2.12 11.90
C PRO A 308 -6.80 2.57 13.35
N PRO A 309 -6.88 1.67 14.36
CA PRO A 309 -6.61 2.00 15.76
C PRO A 309 -5.10 2.18 16.03
N LEU A 310 -4.48 3.06 15.26
CA LEU A 310 -3.04 3.28 15.20
C LEU A 310 -2.75 4.79 15.23
N SER A 311 -1.53 5.15 15.63
CA SER A 311 -1.06 6.53 15.68
C SER A 311 0.39 6.60 15.24
N GLY A 312 0.75 7.73 14.64
CA GLY A 312 2.10 7.99 14.18
C GLY A 312 2.36 7.54 12.74
N TRP A 313 3.17 8.35 12.06
CA TRP A 313 3.47 8.20 10.63
C TRP A 313 3.94 6.80 10.24
N SER A 314 4.96 6.28 10.92
CA SER A 314 5.55 4.97 10.59
C SER A 314 4.54 3.82 10.74
N THR A 315 3.67 3.91 11.74
CA THR A 315 2.66 2.89 12.02
C THR A 315 1.54 2.91 10.98
N ILE A 316 1.12 4.09 10.55
CA ILE A 316 0.13 4.26 9.48
C ILE A 316 0.72 3.81 8.13
N ALA A 317 1.95 4.20 7.81
CA ALA A 317 2.65 3.76 6.58
C ALA A 317 2.73 2.23 6.51
N ARG A 318 3.10 1.59 7.61
CA ARG A 318 3.13 0.14 7.75
C ARG A 318 1.75 -0.49 7.51
N GLN A 319 0.69 0.06 8.11
CA GLN A 319 -0.67 -0.47 7.93
C GLN A 319 -1.12 -0.35 6.48
N VAL A 320 -0.83 0.76 5.81
CA VAL A 320 -1.13 0.94 4.36
C VAL A 320 -0.37 -0.10 3.54
N ALA A 321 0.93 -0.26 3.78
CA ALA A 321 1.77 -1.23 3.06
C ALA A 321 1.24 -2.67 3.20
N LEU A 322 0.90 -3.09 4.44
CA LEU A 322 0.33 -4.41 4.70
C LEU A 322 -1.04 -4.59 4.04
N THR A 323 -1.90 -3.59 4.10
CA THR A 323 -3.23 -3.64 3.47
C THR A 323 -3.13 -3.75 1.95
N TYR A 324 -2.21 -3.01 1.34
CA TYR A 324 -2.02 -3.06 -0.11
C TYR A 324 -1.33 -4.35 -0.54
N ALA A 325 -0.36 -4.85 0.21
CA ALA A 325 0.24 -6.17 -0.01
C ALA A 325 -0.82 -7.27 0.11
N ALA A 326 -1.65 -7.25 1.15
CA ALA A 326 -2.75 -8.19 1.36
C ALA A 326 -3.74 -8.19 0.17
N THR A 327 -4.08 -7.00 -0.35
CA THR A 327 -4.96 -6.86 -1.53
C THR A 327 -4.37 -7.56 -2.76
N ILE A 328 -3.05 -7.42 -2.98
CA ILE A 328 -2.37 -8.04 -4.12
C ILE A 328 -2.20 -9.56 -3.90
N ILE A 329 -1.85 -10.00 -2.71
CA ILE A 329 -1.71 -11.42 -2.36
C ILE A 329 -3.04 -12.16 -2.59
N VAL A 330 -4.16 -11.59 -2.17
CA VAL A 330 -5.49 -12.14 -2.44
C VAL A 330 -5.74 -12.27 -3.95
N ALA A 331 -5.39 -11.26 -4.73
CA ALA A 331 -5.57 -11.28 -6.18
C ALA A 331 -4.65 -12.30 -6.87
N LEU A 332 -3.40 -12.46 -6.40
CA LEU A 332 -2.48 -13.49 -6.88
C LEU A 332 -3.01 -14.89 -6.58
N ALA A 333 -3.47 -15.13 -5.34
CA ALA A 333 -4.05 -16.39 -4.95
C ALA A 333 -5.29 -16.74 -5.79
N ALA A 334 -6.17 -15.77 -6.04
CA ALA A 334 -7.34 -15.96 -6.91
C ALA A 334 -6.94 -16.33 -8.34
N GLN A 335 -5.94 -15.67 -8.91
CA GLN A 335 -5.43 -15.98 -10.24
C GLN A 335 -4.82 -17.39 -10.30
N GLN A 336 -4.02 -17.76 -9.30
CA GLN A 336 -3.39 -19.08 -9.22
C GLN A 336 -4.41 -20.21 -9.04
N ALA A 337 -5.50 -19.93 -8.34
CA ALA A 337 -6.64 -20.85 -8.19
C ALA A 337 -7.55 -20.92 -9.44
N GLY A 338 -7.17 -20.28 -10.56
CA GLY A 338 -7.99 -20.25 -11.78
C GLY A 338 -9.27 -19.40 -11.66
N ARG A 339 -9.35 -18.51 -10.69
CA ARG A 339 -10.53 -17.66 -10.41
C ARG A 339 -10.24 -16.17 -10.63
N PRO A 340 -9.91 -15.76 -11.89
CA PRO A 340 -9.62 -14.34 -12.18
C PRO A 340 -10.81 -13.40 -11.93
N ASP A 341 -12.03 -13.92 -11.87
CA ASP A 341 -13.24 -13.20 -11.49
C ASP A 341 -13.19 -12.69 -10.03
N LEU A 342 -12.40 -13.32 -9.16
CA LEU A 342 -12.30 -13.02 -7.73
C LEU A 342 -11.14 -12.09 -7.35
N ILE A 343 -10.29 -11.66 -8.27
CA ILE A 343 -9.12 -10.81 -7.96
C ILE A 343 -9.44 -9.51 -7.19
N ARG A 344 -10.69 -9.06 -7.29
CA ARG A 344 -11.19 -7.86 -6.57
C ARG A 344 -12.10 -8.18 -5.39
N SER A 345 -12.22 -9.44 -5.00
CA SER A 345 -13.20 -9.91 -4.02
C SER A 345 -12.53 -10.62 -2.85
N PRO A 346 -11.80 -9.90 -1.96
CA PRO A 346 -11.05 -10.53 -0.87
C PRO A 346 -11.93 -11.41 0.02
N LYS A 347 -13.15 -10.98 0.32
CA LYS A 347 -14.10 -11.77 1.12
C LYS A 347 -14.37 -13.15 0.49
N ARG A 348 -14.63 -13.20 -0.82
CA ARG A 348 -14.93 -14.46 -1.52
C ARG A 348 -13.70 -15.37 -1.65
N VAL A 349 -12.52 -14.76 -1.93
CA VAL A 349 -11.27 -15.50 -2.01
C VAL A 349 -10.92 -16.15 -0.67
N LEU A 350 -11.01 -15.39 0.43
CA LEU A 350 -10.72 -15.91 1.76
C LEU A 350 -11.70 -17.01 2.19
N ALA A 351 -12.98 -16.88 1.85
CA ALA A 351 -13.96 -17.94 2.11
C ALA A 351 -13.63 -19.22 1.34
N HIS A 352 -13.34 -19.13 0.03
CA HIS A 352 -13.03 -20.30 -0.80
C HIS A 352 -11.72 -21.00 -0.41
N LEU A 353 -10.69 -20.25 -0.02
CA LEU A 353 -9.40 -20.82 0.32
C LEU A 353 -9.35 -21.37 1.74
N TRP A 354 -10.36 -21.07 2.54
CA TRP A 354 -10.49 -21.63 3.89
C TRP A 354 -11.10 -23.03 3.89
N GLU A 355 -11.95 -23.36 2.93
CA GLU A 355 -12.57 -24.67 2.80
C GLU A 355 -11.57 -25.79 2.38
N GLY A 356 -10.33 -25.43 2.07
CA GLY A 356 -9.26 -26.35 1.63
C GLY A 356 -8.07 -26.48 2.60
N LEU A 357 -8.14 -25.84 3.80
CA LEU A 357 -7.16 -25.99 4.87
C LEU A 357 -7.70 -26.89 5.98
#